data_eb6ccab1dc1036e17a22e481f38374c8
#
_entry.id   eb6ccab1dc1036e17a22e481f38374c8
#
_cell.length_a   1.000
_cell.length_b   1.000
_cell.length_c   1.000
_cell.angle_alpha   90.00
_cell.angle_beta   90.00
_cell.angle_gamma   90.00
#
_symmetry.space_group_name_H-M   'P 1'
#
loop_
_entity.id
_entity.type
_entity.pdbx_description
1 polymer ?
#
loop_
_entity_poly.entity_id
_entity_poly.type
_entity_poly.pdbx_seq_one_letter_code
_entity_poly.pdbx_strand_id
1 'polypeptide(L)'
;RDLHSFPTRRSSDLTSCELAEAGPMAECDVTNPQMIADVVKKYNIDAIYNLAALLSVVAESKPRLAWKIGIDGLWNILEVAREHGCAVFTPSSIGSFGLSTPKMLTPQDTIQRPRTIYGISKVTTELLSDYYHNKYGVDTRAVRFPGVISYVTPPGGGTTDYAVDIYYSAVRGEKFVCPIKEGTLMDMIYMPDALKAAVDIMEADPARLVHRNAFNIASLSFAPETVFAAIKKYKPDFEMVYDVDPLKQSIAESWPDRMDDTCAREEWDWCPAYDLDAMTKDMLEKLTIKLKG
;
A
#
# COMPACT_ATOMS: atom_id res chain seq x y z
N ARG A 1 -6.05 5.93 20.66
CA ARG A 1 -5.94 7.00 19.63
C ARG A 1 -6.67 6.53 18.40
N ASP A 2 -7.65 7.30 17.92
CA ASP A 2 -8.47 6.95 16.77
C ASP A 2 -7.63 7.00 15.48
N LEU A 3 -7.47 5.83 14.84
CA LEU A 3 -6.65 5.60 13.63
C LEU A 3 -7.39 5.97 12.32
N HIS A 4 -8.28 6.96 12.33
CA HIS A 4 -9.23 7.17 11.24
C HIS A 4 -8.78 8.07 10.08
N SER A 5 -7.52 8.53 9.99
CA SER A 5 -7.17 9.41 8.87
C SER A 5 -5.72 9.33 8.42
N PHE A 6 -5.43 8.44 7.47
CA PHE A 6 -4.35 8.71 6.52
C PHE A 6 -4.96 9.35 5.27
N PRO A 7 -4.73 10.65 5.01
CA PRO A 7 -5.26 11.28 3.81
C PRO A 7 -4.46 10.83 2.58
N THR A 8 -5.07 10.09 1.71
CA THR A 8 -4.55 9.75 0.38
C THR A 8 -4.78 10.87 -0.65
N ARG A 9 -4.89 12.13 -0.21
CA ARG A 9 -5.22 13.27 -1.07
C ARG A 9 -3.96 14.03 -1.51
N ARG A 10 -3.96 14.55 -2.75
CA ARG A 10 -2.90 15.41 -3.31
C ARG A 10 -2.82 16.72 -2.53
N SER A 11 -1.67 17.40 -2.54
CA SER A 11 -1.48 18.69 -1.87
C SER A 11 -2.52 19.76 -2.24
N SER A 12 -3.14 19.68 -3.42
CA SER A 12 -4.25 20.55 -3.84
C SER A 12 -5.57 20.30 -3.10
N ASP A 13 -5.72 19.15 -2.42
CA ASP A 13 -6.95 18.75 -1.73
C ASP A 13 -6.87 19.08 -0.23
N LEU A 14 -5.76 19.61 0.26
CA LEU A 14 -5.48 19.88 1.68
C LEU A 14 -6.20 21.12 2.24
N THR A 15 -7.01 21.79 1.45
CA THR A 15 -7.80 22.96 1.88
C THR A 15 -9.19 22.60 2.42
N SER A 16 -9.53 21.29 2.48
CA SER A 16 -10.84 20.87 2.99
C SER A 16 -10.86 20.83 4.53
N CYS A 17 -11.93 21.35 5.10
CA CYS A 17 -12.18 21.47 6.55
C CYS A 17 -12.09 20.14 7.31
N GLU A 18 -12.35 19.01 6.63
CA GLU A 18 -12.36 17.66 7.21
C GLU A 18 -10.98 17.18 7.70
N LEU A 19 -9.89 17.71 7.15
CA LEU A 19 -8.54 17.34 7.58
C LEU A 19 -8.04 18.17 8.76
N ALA A 20 -8.61 19.35 8.99
CA ALA A 20 -8.23 20.22 10.11
C ALA A 20 -8.59 19.62 11.48
N GLU A 21 -9.57 18.71 11.53
CA GLU A 21 -9.97 17.99 12.76
C GLU A 21 -8.97 16.88 13.15
N ALA A 22 -8.15 16.40 12.20
CA ALA A 22 -7.20 15.31 12.47
C ALA A 22 -5.90 15.75 13.17
N GLY A 23 -5.63 17.06 13.22
CA GLY A 23 -4.43 17.60 13.85
C GLY A 23 -3.85 18.81 13.11
N PRO A 24 -2.71 19.34 13.54
CA PRO A 24 -2.07 20.46 12.87
C PRO A 24 -1.61 20.05 11.47
N MET A 25 -1.86 20.92 10.50
CA MET A 25 -1.48 20.74 9.11
C MET A 25 -0.37 21.74 8.73
N ALA A 26 0.57 21.27 7.91
CA ALA A 26 1.59 22.10 7.29
C ALA A 26 1.83 21.64 5.85
N GLU A 27 2.05 22.61 4.95
CA GLU A 27 2.55 22.31 3.61
C GLU A 27 4.00 21.82 3.72
N CYS A 28 4.32 20.68 3.10
CA CYS A 28 5.66 20.11 3.13
C CYS A 28 5.96 19.42 1.80
N ASP A 29 6.92 19.93 1.05
CA ASP A 29 7.46 19.29 -0.15
C ASP A 29 8.64 18.41 0.24
N VAL A 30 8.51 17.12 0.07
CA VAL A 30 9.58 16.14 0.37
C VAL A 30 10.85 16.35 -0.45
N THR A 31 10.77 17.05 -1.57
CA THR A 31 11.96 17.43 -2.37
C THR A 31 12.73 18.63 -1.80
N ASN A 32 12.23 19.25 -0.73
CA ASN A 32 12.86 20.33 -0.01
C ASN A 32 13.21 19.93 1.43
N PRO A 33 14.46 19.57 1.74
CA PRO A 33 14.85 19.08 3.06
C PRO A 33 14.63 20.13 4.18
N GLN A 34 14.73 21.43 3.85
CA GLN A 34 14.51 22.47 4.84
C GLN A 34 13.05 22.50 5.32
N MET A 35 12.07 22.34 4.41
CA MET A 35 10.65 22.27 4.79
C MET A 35 10.37 21.08 5.69
N ILE A 36 11.00 19.92 5.43
CA ILE A 36 10.87 18.74 6.29
C ILE A 36 11.43 19.03 7.68
N ALA A 37 12.65 19.59 7.74
CA ALA A 37 13.32 19.91 9.02
C ALA A 37 12.53 20.95 9.83
N ASP A 38 11.95 21.96 9.18
CA ASP A 38 11.13 22.97 9.83
C ASP A 38 9.86 22.39 10.46
N VAL A 39 9.18 21.46 9.74
CA VAL A 39 8.01 20.73 10.25
C VAL A 39 8.39 19.84 11.44
N VAL A 40 9.48 19.08 11.31
CA VAL A 40 9.98 18.20 12.39
C VAL A 40 10.26 19.01 13.65
N LYS A 41 10.97 20.13 13.54
CA LYS A 41 11.29 21.02 14.68
C LYS A 41 10.04 21.69 15.27
N LYS A 42 9.18 22.23 14.39
CA LYS A 42 7.99 22.98 14.82
C LYS A 42 7.03 22.13 15.66
N TYR A 43 6.85 20.87 15.28
CA TYR A 43 5.89 19.97 15.90
C TYR A 43 6.53 18.91 16.80
N ASN A 44 7.85 18.96 16.97
CA ASN A 44 8.62 17.98 17.77
C ASN A 44 8.31 16.54 17.36
N ILE A 45 8.48 16.25 16.05
CA ILE A 45 8.16 14.96 15.45
C ILE A 45 9.22 13.92 15.82
N ASP A 46 8.78 12.74 16.27
CA ASP A 46 9.61 11.58 16.60
C ASP A 46 9.48 10.42 15.61
N ALA A 47 8.40 10.43 14.79
CA ALA A 47 8.19 9.41 13.75
C ALA A 47 7.63 10.04 12.47
N ILE A 48 8.16 9.63 11.32
CA ILE A 48 7.76 10.10 9.98
C ILE A 48 7.17 8.93 9.20
N TYR A 49 5.90 9.03 8.80
CA TYR A 49 5.29 8.13 7.83
C TYR A 49 5.39 8.75 6.44
N ASN A 50 6.39 8.33 5.67
CA ASN A 50 6.62 8.82 4.32
C ASN A 50 5.69 8.14 3.32
N LEU A 51 4.57 8.76 3.00
CA LEU A 51 3.62 8.29 2.01
C LEU A 51 3.75 8.98 0.64
N ALA A 52 4.76 9.87 0.49
CA ALA A 52 4.97 10.63 -0.74
C ALA A 52 5.50 9.73 -1.87
N ALA A 53 4.66 9.44 -2.84
CA ALA A 53 5.02 8.64 -4.01
C ALA A 53 4.07 8.92 -5.18
N LEU A 54 4.52 8.68 -6.41
CA LEU A 54 3.64 8.51 -7.57
C LEU A 54 3.28 7.03 -7.71
N LEU A 55 1.98 6.74 -7.88
CA LEU A 55 1.49 5.39 -8.09
C LEU A 55 1.86 4.85 -9.49
N SER A 56 1.84 3.54 -9.66
CA SER A 56 2.40 2.80 -10.78
C SER A 56 2.13 3.39 -12.17
N VAL A 57 0.87 3.63 -12.54
CA VAL A 57 0.50 4.16 -13.86
C VAL A 57 1.01 5.59 -14.07
N VAL A 58 0.88 6.45 -13.06
CA VAL A 58 1.36 7.84 -13.12
C VAL A 58 2.89 7.86 -13.12
N ALA A 59 3.54 6.99 -12.37
CA ALA A 59 5.00 6.87 -12.34
C ALA A 59 5.56 6.51 -13.73
N GLU A 60 4.95 5.55 -14.45
CA GLU A 60 5.36 5.20 -15.81
C GLU A 60 5.21 6.37 -16.80
N SER A 61 4.18 7.19 -16.65
CA SER A 61 4.00 8.38 -17.50
C SER A 61 4.97 9.53 -17.17
N LYS A 62 5.51 9.57 -15.95
CA LYS A 62 6.38 10.65 -15.43
C LYS A 62 7.58 10.10 -14.63
N PRO A 63 8.45 9.28 -15.25
CA PRO A 63 9.47 8.50 -14.52
C PRO A 63 10.47 9.37 -13.75
N ARG A 64 10.87 10.52 -14.30
CA ARG A 64 11.78 11.45 -13.60
C ARG A 64 11.14 12.10 -12.37
N LEU A 65 9.85 12.42 -12.44
CA LEU A 65 9.12 12.96 -11.29
C LEU A 65 8.91 11.90 -10.23
N ALA A 66 8.61 10.65 -10.65
CA ALA A 66 8.49 9.51 -9.74
C ALA A 66 9.79 9.27 -8.97
N TRP A 67 10.94 9.33 -9.66
CA TRP A 67 12.26 9.24 -9.03
C TRP A 67 12.49 10.38 -8.05
N LYS A 68 12.29 11.62 -8.49
CA LYS A 68 12.51 12.82 -7.66
C LYS A 68 11.70 12.78 -6.36
N ILE A 69 10.41 12.42 -6.44
CA ILE A 69 9.55 12.36 -5.24
C ILE A 69 9.89 11.11 -4.40
N GLY A 70 9.98 9.93 -5.02
CA GLY A 70 10.14 8.67 -4.31
C GLY A 70 11.53 8.45 -3.75
N ILE A 71 12.59 8.83 -4.47
CA ILE A 71 13.97 8.55 -4.08
C ILE A 71 14.66 9.77 -3.49
N ASP A 72 14.69 10.91 -4.21
CA ASP A 72 15.32 12.12 -3.68
C ASP A 72 14.53 12.63 -2.45
N GLY A 73 13.19 12.51 -2.49
CA GLY A 73 12.33 12.83 -1.35
C GLY A 73 12.60 11.96 -0.14
N LEU A 74 12.73 10.63 -0.32
CA LEU A 74 13.11 9.73 0.78
C LEU A 74 14.51 10.04 1.30
N TRP A 75 15.46 10.31 0.42
CA TRP A 75 16.81 10.70 0.84
C TRP A 75 16.78 11.89 1.78
N ASN A 76 16.04 12.94 1.42
CA ASN A 76 15.88 14.13 2.26
C ASN A 76 15.25 13.79 3.63
N ILE A 77 14.21 12.94 3.63
CA ILE A 77 13.56 12.49 4.88
C ILE A 77 14.54 11.73 5.76
N LEU A 78 15.33 10.82 5.19
CA LEU A 78 16.31 10.03 5.94
C LEU A 78 17.44 10.88 6.52
N GLU A 79 17.91 11.91 5.78
CA GLU A 79 18.89 12.87 6.32
C GLU A 79 18.30 13.68 7.48
N VAL A 80 17.07 14.21 7.33
CA VAL A 80 16.40 14.93 8.42
C VAL A 80 16.14 14.01 9.61
N ALA A 81 15.70 12.77 9.37
CA ALA A 81 15.47 11.79 10.42
C ALA A 81 16.77 11.47 11.18
N ARG A 82 17.91 11.32 10.46
CA ARG A 82 19.23 11.12 11.05
C ARG A 82 19.66 12.29 11.94
N GLU A 83 19.41 13.52 11.49
CA GLU A 83 19.78 14.74 12.22
C GLU A 83 18.91 14.99 13.47
N HIS A 84 17.63 14.60 13.41
CA HIS A 84 16.65 14.89 14.46
C HIS A 84 16.23 13.68 15.29
N GLY A 85 16.77 12.48 15.01
CA GLY A 85 16.46 11.26 15.76
C GLY A 85 15.05 10.72 15.52
N CYS A 86 14.45 10.96 14.35
CA CYS A 86 13.12 10.45 14.02
C CYS A 86 13.20 9.00 13.51
N ALA A 87 12.20 8.20 13.87
CA ALA A 87 11.94 6.94 13.18
C ALA A 87 11.24 7.19 11.83
N VAL A 88 11.43 6.31 10.84
CA VAL A 88 10.87 6.48 9.50
C VAL A 88 10.16 5.21 9.03
N PHE A 89 8.88 5.33 8.71
CA PHE A 89 8.13 4.33 7.97
C PHE A 89 8.03 4.73 6.49
N THR A 90 8.45 3.84 5.58
CA THR A 90 8.27 4.05 4.13
C THR A 90 7.64 2.82 3.49
N PRO A 91 6.38 2.89 3.00
CA PRO A 91 5.72 1.73 2.44
C PRO A 91 6.41 1.23 1.17
N SER A 92 6.75 -0.05 1.15
CA SER A 92 7.08 -0.77 -0.06
C SER A 92 5.83 -1.42 -0.68
N SER A 93 5.99 -2.27 -1.65
CA SER A 93 4.89 -2.83 -2.44
C SER A 93 5.26 -4.19 -3.02
N ILE A 94 4.26 -5.02 -3.25
CA ILE A 94 4.35 -6.22 -4.11
C ILE A 94 4.96 -5.90 -5.50
N GLY A 95 4.84 -4.64 -5.95
CA GLY A 95 5.46 -4.16 -7.18
C GLY A 95 6.99 -4.13 -7.17
N SER A 96 7.67 -4.33 -6.03
CA SER A 96 9.12 -4.51 -5.91
C SER A 96 9.61 -5.84 -6.50
N PHE A 97 8.71 -6.79 -6.73
CA PHE A 97 8.99 -8.08 -7.33
C PHE A 97 8.88 -8.06 -8.86
N GLY A 98 9.33 -9.12 -9.51
CA GLY A 98 9.31 -9.25 -10.97
C GLY A 98 9.18 -10.69 -11.42
N LEU A 99 9.20 -10.92 -12.74
CA LEU A 99 8.94 -12.22 -13.35
C LEU A 99 9.86 -13.37 -12.89
N SER A 100 11.04 -13.07 -12.37
CA SER A 100 12.00 -14.07 -11.86
C SER A 100 11.81 -14.37 -10.37
N THR A 101 10.91 -13.67 -9.69
CA THR A 101 10.56 -13.92 -8.30
C THR A 101 9.65 -15.14 -8.19
N PRO A 102 9.88 -16.07 -7.24
CA PRO A 102 8.93 -17.14 -6.96
C PRO A 102 7.56 -16.56 -6.60
N LYS A 103 6.49 -17.05 -7.24
CA LYS A 103 5.17 -16.44 -7.11
C LYS A 103 4.37 -16.90 -5.91
N MET A 104 4.43 -18.20 -5.61
CA MET A 104 3.71 -18.81 -4.51
C MET A 104 4.59 -18.86 -3.27
N LEU A 105 4.11 -18.30 -2.16
CA LEU A 105 4.86 -18.12 -0.93
C LEU A 105 6.20 -17.45 -1.20
N THR A 106 6.12 -16.28 -1.86
CA THR A 106 7.31 -15.48 -2.18
C THR A 106 8.12 -15.22 -0.94
N PRO A 107 9.37 -15.73 -0.86
CA PRO A 107 10.18 -15.60 0.35
C PRO A 107 10.44 -14.14 0.72
N GLN A 108 10.69 -13.90 2.02
CA GLN A 108 11.06 -12.58 2.54
C GLN A 108 12.29 -12.04 1.82
N ASP A 109 13.35 -12.83 1.74
CA ASP A 109 14.56 -12.53 0.99
C ASP A 109 14.58 -13.30 -0.32
N THR A 110 14.45 -12.59 -1.43
CA THR A 110 14.37 -13.19 -2.76
C THR A 110 14.78 -12.21 -3.85
N ILE A 111 14.78 -12.68 -5.10
CA ILE A 111 15.12 -11.86 -6.26
C ILE A 111 14.06 -10.78 -6.49
N GLN A 112 14.48 -9.52 -6.44
CA GLN A 112 13.67 -8.35 -6.80
C GLN A 112 14.20 -7.77 -8.12
N ARG A 113 13.49 -8.04 -9.22
CA ARG A 113 13.82 -7.50 -10.55
C ARG A 113 12.59 -6.96 -11.26
N PRO A 114 11.98 -5.90 -10.70
CA PRO A 114 10.82 -5.26 -11.31
C PRO A 114 11.19 -4.63 -12.66
N ARG A 115 10.19 -4.45 -13.54
CA ARG A 115 10.36 -3.83 -14.84
C ARG A 115 9.72 -2.46 -14.97
N THR A 116 9.10 -1.98 -13.90
CA THR A 116 8.44 -0.67 -13.83
C THR A 116 9.29 0.32 -13.03
N ILE A 117 9.23 1.62 -13.37
CA ILE A 117 9.92 2.65 -12.59
C ILE A 117 9.40 2.69 -11.14
N TYR A 118 8.12 2.40 -10.95
CA TYR A 118 7.51 2.28 -9.63
C TYR A 118 8.18 1.15 -8.82
N GLY A 119 8.26 -0.05 -9.36
CA GLY A 119 8.90 -1.17 -8.70
C GLY A 119 10.39 -0.95 -8.44
N ILE A 120 11.12 -0.39 -9.42
CA ILE A 120 12.53 -0.02 -9.25
C ILE A 120 12.69 0.98 -8.10
N SER A 121 11.82 1.98 -8.00
CA SER A 121 11.86 2.92 -6.88
C SER A 121 11.60 2.23 -5.54
N LYS A 122 10.67 1.27 -5.48
CA LYS A 122 10.39 0.52 -4.23
C LYS A 122 11.57 -0.31 -3.77
N VAL A 123 12.24 -1.03 -4.67
CA VAL A 123 13.49 -1.74 -4.34
C VAL A 123 14.57 -0.76 -3.85
N THR A 124 14.70 0.38 -4.52
CA THR A 124 15.68 1.40 -4.13
C THR A 124 15.36 1.96 -2.74
N THR A 125 14.08 2.21 -2.42
CA THR A 125 13.68 2.70 -1.09
C THR A 125 13.96 1.68 0.02
N GLU A 126 13.73 0.38 -0.21
CA GLU A 126 14.08 -0.69 0.72
C GLU A 126 15.59 -0.68 1.02
N LEU A 127 16.41 -0.76 -0.01
CA LEU A 127 17.87 -0.80 0.13
C LEU A 127 18.47 0.49 0.74
N LEU A 128 17.91 1.64 0.40
CA LEU A 128 18.35 2.92 0.97
C LEU A 128 17.99 3.02 2.45
N SER A 129 16.84 2.54 2.85
CA SER A 129 16.41 2.49 4.24
C SER A 129 17.27 1.55 5.07
N ASP A 130 17.62 0.37 4.53
CA ASP A 130 18.59 -0.56 5.16
C ASP A 130 19.97 0.09 5.33
N TYR A 131 20.44 0.80 4.30
CA TYR A 131 21.71 1.50 4.38
C TYR A 131 21.74 2.53 5.51
N TYR A 132 20.66 3.34 5.64
CA TYR A 132 20.57 4.35 6.71
C TYR A 132 20.46 3.73 8.10
N HIS A 133 19.73 2.62 8.21
CA HIS A 133 19.69 1.87 9.47
C HIS A 133 21.08 1.33 9.85
N ASN A 134 21.71 0.59 8.95
CA ASN A 134 22.95 -0.10 9.22
C ASN A 134 24.13 0.86 9.45
N LYS A 135 24.18 1.97 8.71
CA LYS A 135 25.30 2.90 8.77
C LYS A 135 25.13 3.98 9.82
N TYR A 136 23.93 4.49 9.98
CA TYR A 136 23.68 5.67 10.80
C TYR A 136 22.78 5.42 12.00
N GLY A 137 22.22 4.21 12.12
CA GLY A 137 21.34 3.85 13.23
C GLY A 137 19.95 4.49 13.17
N VAL A 138 19.53 5.00 11.99
CA VAL A 138 18.17 5.52 11.82
C VAL A 138 17.19 4.36 11.96
N ASP A 139 16.15 4.50 12.77
CA ASP A 139 15.10 3.49 12.90
C ASP A 139 14.17 3.56 11.68
N THR A 140 14.53 2.79 10.65
CA THR A 140 13.75 2.68 9.42
C THR A 140 12.96 1.38 9.41
N ARG A 141 11.67 1.44 9.02
CA ARG A 141 10.79 0.28 8.95
C ARG A 141 9.87 0.36 7.74
N ALA A 142 9.58 -0.78 7.14
CA ALA A 142 8.71 -0.86 5.96
C ALA A 142 7.97 -2.19 5.89
N VAL A 143 6.84 -2.18 5.18
CA VAL A 143 6.12 -3.38 4.76
C VAL A 143 5.90 -3.34 3.25
N ARG A 144 5.92 -4.51 2.60
CA ARG A 144 5.53 -4.67 1.19
C ARG A 144 4.03 -4.89 1.13
N PHE A 145 3.30 -3.81 0.85
CA PHE A 145 1.87 -3.91 0.70
C PHE A 145 1.50 -4.70 -0.56
N PRO A 146 0.58 -5.69 -0.44
CA PRO A 146 -0.10 -6.28 -1.58
C PRO A 146 -1.09 -5.30 -2.21
N GLY A 147 -2.00 -5.77 -3.06
CA GLY A 147 -3.08 -4.93 -3.60
C GLY A 147 -4.01 -4.44 -2.51
N VAL A 148 -4.10 -3.12 -2.32
CA VAL A 148 -4.92 -2.55 -1.23
C VAL A 148 -6.36 -2.33 -1.68
N ILE A 149 -7.31 -2.87 -0.91
CA ILE A 149 -8.75 -2.72 -1.12
C ILE A 149 -9.31 -1.72 -0.13
N SER A 150 -10.04 -0.71 -0.63
CA SER A 150 -10.62 0.37 0.20
C SER A 150 -11.96 0.83 -0.35
N TYR A 151 -12.90 1.15 0.55
CA TYR A 151 -14.16 1.81 0.20
C TYR A 151 -14.03 3.34 0.18
N VAL A 152 -12.96 3.89 0.76
CA VAL A 152 -12.81 5.35 0.95
C VAL A 152 -12.50 6.06 -0.36
N THR A 153 -11.53 5.56 -1.13
CA THR A 153 -11.11 6.17 -2.38
C THR A 153 -11.66 5.35 -3.56
N PRO A 154 -12.28 6.00 -4.55
CA PRO A 154 -12.65 5.31 -5.79
C PRO A 154 -11.44 4.71 -6.49
N PRO A 155 -11.63 3.64 -7.27
CA PRO A 155 -10.58 3.04 -8.08
C PRO A 155 -9.93 4.06 -9.02
N GLY A 156 -8.60 4.00 -9.13
CA GLY A 156 -7.81 4.93 -9.94
C GLY A 156 -7.38 4.40 -11.32
N GLY A 157 -7.81 3.19 -11.68
CA GLY A 157 -7.45 2.50 -12.92
C GLY A 157 -6.23 1.57 -12.80
N GLY A 158 -5.74 1.29 -11.59
CA GLY A 158 -4.68 0.32 -11.32
C GLY A 158 -5.07 -1.13 -11.62
N THR A 159 -4.08 -2.02 -11.70
CA THR A 159 -4.29 -3.45 -11.98
C THR A 159 -5.12 -4.14 -10.89
N THR A 160 -4.91 -3.80 -9.62
CA THR A 160 -5.63 -4.38 -8.48
C THR A 160 -7.00 -3.76 -8.23
N ASP A 161 -7.31 -2.65 -8.91
CA ASP A 161 -8.54 -1.90 -8.70
C ASP A 161 -9.80 -2.68 -9.08
N TYR A 162 -9.68 -3.75 -9.88
CA TYR A 162 -10.82 -4.63 -10.17
C TYR A 162 -11.45 -5.17 -8.87
N ALA A 163 -10.64 -5.42 -7.85
CA ALA A 163 -11.08 -5.92 -6.54
C ALA A 163 -11.81 -4.85 -5.69
N VAL A 164 -11.80 -3.60 -6.14
CA VAL A 164 -12.60 -2.50 -5.60
C VAL A 164 -13.80 -2.22 -6.51
N ASP A 165 -13.56 -2.13 -7.83
CA ASP A 165 -14.60 -1.86 -8.84
C ASP A 165 -15.74 -2.87 -8.78
N ILE A 166 -15.44 -4.15 -8.53
CA ILE A 166 -16.43 -5.21 -8.42
C ILE A 166 -17.47 -4.92 -7.31
N TYR A 167 -17.04 -4.34 -6.18
CA TYR A 167 -17.96 -3.96 -5.09
C TYR A 167 -18.82 -2.74 -5.46
N TYR A 168 -18.24 -1.76 -6.18
CA TYR A 168 -19.02 -0.62 -6.69
C TYR A 168 -20.11 -1.09 -7.64
N SER A 169 -19.80 -1.98 -8.58
CA SER A 169 -20.77 -2.57 -9.50
C SER A 169 -21.87 -3.35 -8.75
N ALA A 170 -21.48 -4.16 -7.76
CA ALA A 170 -22.42 -4.93 -6.96
C ALA A 170 -23.41 -4.04 -6.16
N VAL A 171 -22.93 -2.92 -5.60
CA VAL A 171 -23.78 -1.98 -4.85
C VAL A 171 -24.71 -1.20 -5.77
N ARG A 172 -24.27 -0.85 -6.98
CA ARG A 172 -25.07 -0.16 -7.99
C ARG A 172 -26.08 -1.09 -8.69
N GLY A 173 -25.96 -2.41 -8.52
CA GLY A 173 -26.77 -3.39 -9.26
C GLY A 173 -26.38 -3.49 -10.73
N GLU A 174 -25.16 -3.15 -11.05
CA GLU A 174 -24.59 -3.20 -12.39
C GLU A 174 -23.82 -4.52 -12.61
N LYS A 175 -23.84 -5.02 -13.86
CA LYS A 175 -23.00 -6.15 -14.24
C LYS A 175 -21.54 -5.74 -14.26
N PHE A 176 -20.67 -6.50 -13.59
CA PHE A 176 -19.24 -6.24 -13.58
C PHE A 176 -18.54 -6.85 -14.78
N VAL A 177 -17.67 -6.06 -15.44
CA VAL A 177 -16.79 -6.50 -16.52
C VAL A 177 -15.37 -6.60 -15.95
N CYS A 178 -14.91 -7.82 -15.69
CA CYS A 178 -13.62 -8.05 -15.07
C CYS A 178 -12.47 -7.94 -16.11
N PRO A 179 -11.50 -7.03 -15.90
CA PRO A 179 -10.37 -6.85 -16.82
C PRO A 179 -9.23 -7.84 -16.57
N ILE A 180 -9.37 -8.73 -15.58
CA ILE A 180 -8.37 -9.72 -15.19
C ILE A 180 -8.93 -11.11 -15.49
N LYS A 181 -8.08 -11.98 -16.05
CA LYS A 181 -8.45 -13.34 -16.45
C LYS A 181 -8.85 -14.19 -15.24
N GLU A 182 -9.80 -15.08 -15.45
CA GLU A 182 -10.17 -16.13 -14.50
C GLU A 182 -8.93 -16.92 -14.01
N GLY A 183 -8.90 -17.28 -12.74
CA GLY A 183 -7.82 -18.03 -12.12
C GLY A 183 -6.56 -17.22 -11.82
N THR A 184 -6.53 -15.92 -12.12
CA THR A 184 -5.37 -15.06 -11.81
C THR A 184 -5.36 -14.73 -10.33
N LEU A 185 -4.52 -15.40 -9.56
CA LEU A 185 -4.33 -15.12 -8.14
C LEU A 185 -3.53 -13.83 -7.95
N MET A 186 -3.95 -13.01 -7.01
CA MET A 186 -3.21 -11.84 -6.55
C MET A 186 -3.32 -11.71 -5.03
N ASP A 187 -2.20 -11.34 -4.41
CA ASP A 187 -2.18 -11.05 -2.98
C ASP A 187 -2.79 -9.67 -2.72
N MET A 188 -3.70 -9.59 -1.77
CA MET A 188 -4.52 -8.42 -1.45
C MET A 188 -4.56 -8.18 0.06
N ILE A 189 -4.83 -6.94 0.44
CA ILE A 189 -5.04 -6.54 1.84
C ILE A 189 -6.20 -5.54 1.92
N TYR A 190 -7.02 -5.67 2.94
CA TYR A 190 -8.05 -4.66 3.23
C TYR A 190 -7.43 -3.45 3.94
N MET A 191 -7.92 -2.24 3.65
CA MET A 191 -7.34 -1.00 4.17
C MET A 191 -7.20 -0.95 5.70
N PRO A 192 -8.16 -1.42 6.51
CA PRO A 192 -7.99 -1.48 7.97
C PRO A 192 -6.78 -2.31 8.41
N ASP A 193 -6.54 -3.47 7.77
CA ASP A 193 -5.35 -4.29 8.03
C ASP A 193 -4.07 -3.62 7.54
N ALA A 194 -4.12 -2.91 6.40
CA ALA A 194 -2.98 -2.16 5.89
C ALA A 194 -2.57 -1.02 6.85
N LEU A 195 -3.55 -0.31 7.40
CA LEU A 195 -3.31 0.74 8.40
C LEU A 195 -2.77 0.14 9.71
N LYS A 196 -3.36 -0.97 10.16
CA LYS A 196 -2.88 -1.71 11.33
C LYS A 196 -1.43 -2.13 11.14
N ALA A 197 -1.05 -2.71 9.99
CA ALA A 197 0.31 -3.10 9.70
C ALA A 197 1.31 -1.94 9.78
N ALA A 198 0.94 -0.77 9.24
CA ALA A 198 1.79 0.42 9.28
C ALA A 198 2.03 0.95 10.70
N VAL A 199 1.04 0.81 11.58
CA VAL A 199 1.16 1.23 12.98
C VAL A 199 1.88 0.19 13.81
N ASP A 200 1.46 -1.07 13.72
CA ASP A 200 2.02 -2.16 14.53
C ASP A 200 3.53 -2.33 14.31
N ILE A 201 3.99 -2.24 13.03
CA ILE A 201 5.43 -2.33 12.75
C ILE A 201 6.22 -1.17 13.38
N MET A 202 5.64 0.03 13.44
CA MET A 202 6.31 1.19 14.05
C MET A 202 6.27 1.14 15.58
N GLU A 203 5.31 0.45 16.18
CA GLU A 203 5.19 0.22 17.62
C GLU A 203 5.92 -1.05 18.09
N ALA A 204 6.36 -1.90 17.15
CA ALA A 204 7.08 -3.15 17.47
C ALA A 204 8.41 -2.89 18.19
N ASP A 205 8.80 -3.82 19.05
CA ASP A 205 10.12 -3.79 19.73
C ASP A 205 11.25 -3.85 18.68
N PRO A 206 12.07 -2.79 18.55
CA PRO A 206 13.14 -2.74 17.56
C PRO A 206 14.18 -3.85 17.72
N ALA A 207 14.30 -4.45 18.91
CA ALA A 207 15.24 -5.55 19.17
C ALA A 207 14.80 -6.87 18.52
N ARG A 208 13.51 -7.02 18.20
CA ARG A 208 12.97 -8.20 17.52
C ARG A 208 13.10 -8.13 16.00
N LEU A 209 13.28 -6.92 15.43
CA LEU A 209 13.22 -6.71 13.99
C LEU A 209 14.54 -7.08 13.31
N VAL A 210 14.54 -8.16 12.54
CA VAL A 210 15.66 -8.60 11.69
C VAL A 210 15.48 -8.04 10.26
N HIS A 211 14.26 -8.15 9.71
CA HIS A 211 13.94 -7.77 8.34
C HIS A 211 13.24 -6.41 8.25
N ARG A 212 13.87 -5.35 8.70
CA ARG A 212 13.26 -4.01 8.87
C ARG A 212 12.64 -3.41 7.61
N ASN A 213 13.31 -3.57 6.44
CA ASN A 213 12.94 -2.90 5.19
C ASN A 213 13.02 -3.85 3.98
N ALA A 214 11.93 -4.49 3.57
CA ALA A 214 10.60 -4.38 4.10
C ALA A 214 10.03 -5.77 4.37
N PHE A 215 9.16 -5.87 5.35
CA PHE A 215 8.49 -7.15 5.61
C PHE A 215 7.45 -7.47 4.53
N ASN A 216 7.44 -8.72 4.07
CA ASN A 216 6.27 -9.26 3.38
C ASN A 216 5.10 -9.32 4.36
N ILE A 217 3.93 -8.83 3.97
CA ILE A 217 2.68 -9.01 4.69
C ILE A 217 1.64 -9.60 3.76
N ALA A 218 1.00 -10.68 4.17
CA ALA A 218 -0.08 -11.32 3.44
C ALA A 218 -1.35 -11.27 4.27
N SER A 219 -2.49 -11.11 3.59
CA SER A 219 -3.82 -11.13 4.22
C SER A 219 -4.75 -12.01 3.40
N LEU A 220 -5.04 -11.63 2.17
CA LEU A 220 -5.99 -12.27 1.29
C LEU A 220 -5.32 -12.59 -0.05
N SER A 221 -5.33 -13.84 -0.49
CA SER A 221 -4.93 -14.21 -1.85
C SER A 221 -6.12 -14.83 -2.56
N PHE A 222 -6.58 -14.18 -3.63
CA PHE A 222 -7.77 -14.65 -4.36
C PHE A 222 -7.74 -14.28 -5.84
N ALA A 223 -8.53 -15.03 -6.62
CA ALA A 223 -8.81 -14.73 -8.02
C ALA A 223 -10.17 -13.99 -8.16
N PRO A 224 -10.45 -13.35 -9.30
CA PRO A 224 -11.70 -12.58 -9.51
C PRO A 224 -12.98 -13.37 -9.21
N GLU A 225 -13.05 -14.64 -9.61
CA GLU A 225 -14.20 -15.51 -9.35
C GLU A 225 -14.41 -15.79 -7.85
N THR A 226 -13.35 -15.74 -7.05
CA THR A 226 -13.43 -15.98 -5.61
C THR A 226 -14.12 -14.81 -4.90
N VAL A 227 -13.72 -13.57 -5.22
CA VAL A 227 -14.38 -12.38 -4.66
C VAL A 227 -15.80 -12.23 -5.22
N PHE A 228 -16.00 -12.56 -6.49
CA PHE A 228 -17.34 -12.61 -7.07
C PHE A 228 -18.27 -13.56 -6.31
N ALA A 229 -17.82 -14.78 -6.03
CA ALA A 229 -18.58 -15.75 -5.25
C ALA A 229 -18.88 -15.27 -3.82
N ALA A 230 -17.94 -14.57 -3.18
CA ALA A 230 -18.16 -13.97 -1.87
C ALA A 230 -19.24 -12.89 -1.92
N ILE A 231 -19.24 -12.02 -2.94
CA ILE A 231 -20.26 -10.98 -3.13
C ILE A 231 -21.62 -11.61 -3.38
N LYS A 232 -21.70 -12.70 -4.16
CA LYS A 232 -22.98 -13.38 -4.46
C LYS A 232 -23.70 -13.95 -3.22
N LYS A 233 -23.02 -14.20 -2.13
CA LYS A 233 -23.67 -14.58 -0.85
C LYS A 233 -24.60 -13.48 -0.33
N TYR A 234 -24.25 -12.20 -0.60
CA TYR A 234 -25.00 -11.02 -0.16
C TYR A 234 -25.85 -10.39 -1.26
N LYS A 235 -25.49 -10.62 -2.53
CA LYS A 235 -26.12 -10.10 -3.75
C LYS A 235 -26.33 -11.24 -4.75
N PRO A 236 -27.34 -12.12 -4.57
CA PRO A 236 -27.52 -13.34 -5.39
C PRO A 236 -27.65 -13.06 -6.89
N ASP A 237 -28.24 -11.92 -7.27
CA ASP A 237 -28.48 -11.54 -8.67
C ASP A 237 -27.29 -10.83 -9.32
N PHE A 238 -26.16 -10.65 -8.60
CA PHE A 238 -24.98 -10.00 -9.14
C PHE A 238 -24.35 -10.84 -10.26
N GLU A 239 -23.99 -10.18 -11.36
CA GLU A 239 -23.39 -10.81 -12.54
C GLU A 239 -21.98 -10.29 -12.80
N MET A 240 -21.11 -11.18 -13.28
CA MET A 240 -19.77 -10.84 -13.75
C MET A 240 -19.49 -11.53 -15.10
N VAL A 241 -18.79 -10.82 -15.97
CA VAL A 241 -18.21 -11.35 -17.21
C VAL A 241 -16.75 -10.90 -17.31
N TYR A 242 -16.00 -11.55 -18.18
CA TYR A 242 -14.61 -11.20 -18.44
C TYR A 242 -14.46 -10.46 -19.76
N ASP A 243 -13.70 -9.33 -19.74
CA ASP A 243 -13.14 -8.65 -20.89
C ASP A 243 -11.70 -8.25 -20.52
N VAL A 244 -10.77 -9.15 -20.81
CA VAL A 244 -9.40 -9.09 -20.27
C VAL A 244 -8.60 -7.98 -20.94
N ASP A 245 -8.14 -7.02 -20.12
CA ASP A 245 -7.17 -6.00 -20.53
C ASP A 245 -5.75 -6.62 -20.55
N PRO A 246 -5.10 -6.73 -21.73
CA PRO A 246 -3.79 -7.38 -21.84
C PRO A 246 -2.69 -6.71 -21.02
N LEU A 247 -2.75 -5.37 -20.85
CA LEU A 247 -1.77 -4.63 -20.07
C LEU A 247 -1.93 -4.93 -18.58
N LYS A 248 -3.16 -4.82 -18.06
CA LYS A 248 -3.46 -5.14 -16.65
C LYS A 248 -3.14 -6.59 -16.34
N GLN A 249 -3.47 -7.51 -17.24
CA GLN A 249 -3.17 -8.93 -17.09
C GLN A 249 -1.65 -9.19 -17.01
N SER A 250 -0.86 -8.58 -17.90
CA SER A 250 0.59 -8.75 -17.90
C SER A 250 1.26 -8.22 -16.62
N ILE A 251 0.70 -7.15 -16.05
CA ILE A 251 1.17 -6.61 -14.77
C ILE A 251 0.79 -7.57 -13.62
N ALA A 252 -0.47 -8.04 -13.57
CA ALA A 252 -0.91 -9.01 -12.58
C ALA A 252 -0.03 -10.27 -12.59
N GLU A 253 0.24 -10.81 -13.78
CA GLU A 253 1.11 -11.98 -13.95
C GLU A 253 2.58 -11.74 -13.57
N SER A 254 3.02 -10.51 -13.40
CA SER A 254 4.38 -10.17 -12.98
C SER A 254 4.58 -10.14 -11.47
N TRP A 255 3.49 -10.15 -10.69
CA TRP A 255 3.51 -10.07 -9.23
C TRP A 255 3.37 -11.45 -8.56
N PRO A 256 3.76 -11.57 -7.28
CA PRO A 256 3.45 -12.73 -6.47
C PRO A 256 1.95 -13.04 -6.41
N ASP A 257 1.64 -14.34 -6.45
CA ASP A 257 0.30 -14.84 -6.21
C ASP A 257 -0.01 -14.81 -4.70
N ARG A 258 1.03 -15.05 -3.87
CA ARG A 258 1.00 -14.95 -2.42
C ARG A 258 2.40 -14.73 -1.87
N MET A 259 2.56 -13.78 -0.96
CA MET A 259 3.79 -13.57 -0.20
C MET A 259 3.83 -14.48 1.04
N ASP A 260 5.03 -14.89 1.44
CA ASP A 260 5.28 -15.52 2.73
C ASP A 260 5.48 -14.43 3.78
N ASP A 261 4.58 -14.36 4.76
CA ASP A 261 4.58 -13.37 5.84
C ASP A 261 5.08 -13.92 7.19
N THR A 262 5.76 -15.09 7.15
CA THR A 262 6.27 -15.76 8.37
C THR A 262 7.16 -14.82 9.18
N CYS A 263 8.08 -14.09 8.55
CA CYS A 263 8.95 -13.15 9.25
C CYS A 263 8.17 -12.04 9.97
N ALA A 264 7.14 -11.50 9.33
CA ALA A 264 6.28 -10.49 9.96
C ALA A 264 5.53 -11.04 11.18
N ARG A 265 5.03 -12.27 11.09
CA ARG A 265 4.35 -12.94 12.21
C ARG A 265 5.28 -13.23 13.39
N GLU A 266 6.50 -13.64 13.12
CA GLU A 266 7.48 -14.00 14.15
C GLU A 266 8.14 -12.78 14.80
N GLU A 267 8.43 -11.73 14.02
CA GLU A 267 9.23 -10.61 14.49
C GLU A 267 8.39 -9.50 15.13
N TRP A 268 7.14 -9.29 14.69
CA TRP A 268 6.29 -8.24 15.23
C TRP A 268 4.80 -8.62 15.34
N ASP A 269 4.51 -9.92 15.43
CA ASP A 269 3.19 -10.47 15.72
C ASP A 269 2.11 -10.08 14.69
N TRP A 270 2.51 -9.92 13.41
CA TRP A 270 1.56 -9.59 12.34
C TRP A 270 0.41 -10.59 12.28
N CYS A 271 -0.81 -10.08 12.32
CA CYS A 271 -2.01 -10.88 12.16
C CYS A 271 -3.11 -10.01 11.53
N PRO A 272 -3.55 -10.30 10.28
CA PRO A 272 -4.68 -9.63 9.68
C PRO A 272 -5.98 -9.97 10.42
N ALA A 273 -6.88 -8.98 10.51
CA ALA A 273 -8.16 -9.12 11.21
C ALA A 273 -9.30 -9.53 10.26
N TYR A 274 -9.14 -9.29 8.96
CA TYR A 274 -10.20 -9.54 7.98
C TYR A 274 -9.93 -10.76 7.13
N ASP A 275 -10.87 -11.70 7.10
CA ASP A 275 -10.99 -12.69 6.04
C ASP A 275 -11.81 -12.13 4.87
N LEU A 276 -11.94 -12.89 3.79
CA LEU A 276 -12.66 -12.46 2.59
C LEU A 276 -14.15 -12.19 2.86
N ASP A 277 -14.79 -12.93 3.73
CA ASP A 277 -16.22 -12.76 4.03
C ASP A 277 -16.46 -11.51 4.86
N ALA A 278 -15.65 -11.29 5.91
CA ALA A 278 -15.70 -10.08 6.75
C ALA A 278 -15.41 -8.81 5.92
N MET A 279 -14.38 -8.84 5.08
CA MET A 279 -14.07 -7.74 4.15
C MET A 279 -15.23 -7.49 3.19
N THR A 280 -15.78 -8.56 2.58
CA THR A 280 -16.87 -8.43 1.60
C THR A 280 -18.09 -7.79 2.24
N LYS A 281 -18.47 -8.22 3.44
CA LYS A 281 -19.59 -7.64 4.18
C LYS A 281 -19.36 -6.16 4.46
N ASP A 282 -18.22 -5.80 5.02
CA ASP A 282 -17.89 -4.41 5.38
C ASP A 282 -17.82 -3.51 4.14
N MET A 283 -17.20 -3.97 3.04
CA MET A 283 -17.15 -3.24 1.77
C MET A 283 -18.55 -2.94 1.22
N LEU A 284 -19.45 -3.93 1.20
CA LEU A 284 -20.82 -3.75 0.71
C LEU A 284 -21.61 -2.80 1.60
N GLU A 285 -21.49 -2.90 2.91
CA GLU A 285 -22.18 -2.01 3.88
C GLU A 285 -21.69 -0.56 3.72
N LYS A 286 -20.37 -0.33 3.76
CA LYS A 286 -19.77 1.00 3.69
C LYS A 286 -20.02 1.68 2.35
N LEU A 287 -19.89 0.96 1.23
CA LEU A 287 -20.19 1.50 -0.09
C LEU A 287 -21.67 1.79 -0.27
N THR A 288 -22.55 0.97 0.32
CA THR A 288 -24.00 1.24 0.26
C THR A 288 -24.34 2.55 0.97
N ILE A 289 -23.74 2.82 2.13
CA ILE A 289 -23.93 4.09 2.84
C ILE A 289 -23.37 5.25 2.01
N LYS A 290 -22.14 5.10 1.53
CA LYS A 290 -21.44 6.15 0.75
C LYS A 290 -22.15 6.54 -0.55
N LEU A 291 -22.77 5.59 -1.23
CA LEU A 291 -23.41 5.84 -2.54
C LEU A 291 -24.89 6.24 -2.41
N LYS A 292 -25.49 6.15 -1.22
CA LYS A 292 -26.86 6.61 -0.94
C LYS A 292 -26.92 8.01 -0.33
N GLY A 293 -25.84 8.48 0.28
CA GLY A 293 -25.66 9.81 0.84
C GLY A 293 -25.06 10.74 -0.16
#